data_f5a82a554cd01d74b42ebbafab7fabf4
#
_entry.id   f5a82a554cd01d74b42ebbafab7fabf4
#
_cell.length_a   1.000
_cell.length_b   1.000
_cell.length_c   1.000
_cell.angle_alpha   90.00
_cell.angle_beta   90.00
_cell.angle_gamma   90.00
#
_symmetry.space_group_name_H-M   'P 1'
#
loop_
_entity.id
_entity.type
_entity.pdbx_description
1 polymer ?
#
loop_
_entity_poly.entity_id
_entity_poly.type
_entity_poly.pdbx_seq_one_letter_code
_entity_poly.pdbx_strand_id
1 'polypeptide(L)'
;LHTAYRRQRQMCIRDRRQLRTAKEIAEHANQMKSTFIANISHEIRTPLNAIVGFSELISDESISAGEKKEFFSIINNNSYLLLNLINDILDLSRLESGNMKFIIEKTSLSDCCRNALASVEHRVFPGVQLTYTPSEDPLHIQTDSIRLQQLLINLLTNACKFTKEGEINLSYQIDEDKQHVRITVTDTGCGIPEDKQKVIFERFEKVDEYAQGTGLGLSISQTIIEHLGGSIQLDPTYKHGARFIVLHPYNPLDNPS
;
A
#
# COMPACT_ATOMS: atom_id res chain seq x y z
N LEU A 1 -46.05 28.47 -28.03
CA LEU A 1 -45.01 27.97 -28.95
C LEU A 1 -43.58 28.35 -28.49
N HIS A 2 -43.32 29.60 -28.12
CA HIS A 2 -41.97 30.07 -27.70
C HIS A 2 -41.43 29.43 -26.41
N THR A 3 -42.28 29.12 -25.45
CA THR A 3 -41.90 28.50 -24.18
C THR A 3 -41.54 27.01 -24.32
N ALA A 4 -42.26 26.30 -25.19
CA ALA A 4 -41.96 24.89 -25.48
C ALA A 4 -40.63 24.75 -26.22
N TYR A 5 -40.34 25.61 -27.19
CA TYR A 5 -39.08 25.64 -27.93
C TYR A 5 -37.87 25.97 -27.03
N ARG A 6 -38.02 26.91 -26.11
CA ARG A 6 -36.97 27.24 -25.10
C ARG A 6 -36.70 26.08 -24.17
N ARG A 7 -37.71 25.37 -23.68
CA ARG A 7 -37.56 24.18 -22.82
C ARG A 7 -36.86 23.06 -23.57
N GLN A 8 -37.25 22.80 -24.82
CA GLN A 8 -36.61 21.76 -25.64
C GLN A 8 -35.14 22.09 -25.93
N ARG A 9 -34.80 23.34 -26.22
CA ARG A 9 -33.41 23.78 -26.42
C ARG A 9 -32.57 23.68 -25.14
N GLN A 10 -33.14 24.05 -24.00
CA GLN A 10 -32.46 23.90 -22.71
C GLN A 10 -32.24 22.41 -22.35
N MET A 11 -33.20 21.56 -22.65
CA MET A 11 -33.10 20.11 -22.46
C MET A 11 -31.99 19.52 -23.34
N CYS A 12 -31.95 19.84 -24.64
CA CYS A 12 -30.87 19.39 -25.53
C CYS A 12 -29.48 19.88 -25.12
N ILE A 13 -29.37 21.10 -24.58
CA ILE A 13 -28.09 21.63 -24.06
C ILE A 13 -27.64 20.86 -22.82
N ARG A 14 -28.60 20.58 -21.93
CA ARG A 14 -28.32 19.79 -20.69
C ARG A 14 -27.90 18.36 -21.02
N ASP A 15 -28.62 17.70 -21.92
CA ASP A 15 -28.32 16.33 -22.35
C ASP A 15 -26.95 16.25 -23.03
N ARG A 16 -26.63 17.22 -23.91
CA ARG A 16 -25.32 17.29 -24.56
C ARG A 16 -24.20 17.51 -23.55
N ARG A 17 -24.43 18.31 -22.50
CA ARG A 17 -23.46 18.53 -21.42
C ARG A 17 -23.24 17.26 -20.60
N GLN A 18 -24.31 16.57 -20.24
CA GLN A 18 -24.22 15.28 -19.49
C GLN A 18 -23.51 14.21 -20.31
N LEU A 19 -23.83 14.07 -21.61
CA LEU A 19 -23.15 13.15 -22.53
C LEU A 19 -21.66 13.47 -22.66
N ARG A 20 -21.30 14.75 -22.74
CA ARG A 20 -19.89 15.17 -22.82
C ARG A 20 -19.14 14.83 -21.54
N THR A 21 -19.70 15.14 -20.38
CA THR A 21 -19.10 14.78 -19.07
C THR A 21 -18.98 13.28 -18.91
N ALA A 22 -20.01 12.51 -19.27
CA ALA A 22 -19.96 11.05 -19.21
C ALA A 22 -18.88 10.47 -20.15
N LYS A 23 -18.75 11.06 -21.36
CA LYS A 23 -17.69 10.67 -22.31
C LYS A 23 -16.29 10.99 -21.75
N GLU A 24 -16.07 12.18 -21.22
CA GLU A 24 -14.79 12.58 -20.62
C GLU A 24 -14.40 11.65 -19.45
N ILE A 25 -15.35 11.29 -18.58
CA ILE A 25 -15.15 10.32 -17.50
C ILE A 25 -14.77 8.94 -18.05
N ALA A 26 -15.50 8.46 -19.07
CA ALA A 26 -15.22 7.15 -19.68
C ALA A 26 -13.86 7.11 -20.39
N GLU A 27 -13.49 8.16 -21.11
CA GLU A 27 -12.19 8.29 -21.78
C GLU A 27 -11.05 8.31 -20.75
N HIS A 28 -11.21 9.07 -19.66
CA HIS A 28 -10.24 9.11 -18.58
C HIS A 28 -10.08 7.74 -17.89
N ALA A 29 -11.19 7.07 -17.60
CA ALA A 29 -11.17 5.71 -17.02
C ALA A 29 -10.47 4.71 -17.95
N ASN A 30 -10.71 4.79 -19.26
CA ASN A 30 -10.07 3.93 -20.24
C ASN A 30 -8.55 4.21 -20.37
N GLN A 31 -8.16 5.48 -20.32
CA GLN A 31 -6.76 5.89 -20.33
C GLN A 31 -6.03 5.38 -19.07
N MET A 32 -6.64 5.53 -17.89
CA MET A 32 -6.11 5.00 -16.64
C MET A 32 -5.92 3.48 -16.70
N LYS A 33 -6.89 2.75 -17.26
CA LYS A 33 -6.81 1.30 -17.45
C LYS A 33 -5.67 0.91 -18.40
N SER A 34 -5.48 1.65 -19.48
CA SER A 34 -4.39 1.39 -20.44
C SER A 34 -3.01 1.64 -19.82
N THR A 35 -2.87 2.74 -19.07
CA THR A 35 -1.65 3.06 -18.32
C THR A 35 -1.37 1.98 -17.26
N PHE A 36 -2.40 1.51 -16.56
CA PHE A 36 -2.30 0.42 -15.59
C PHE A 36 -1.72 -0.86 -16.22
N ILE A 37 -2.26 -1.30 -17.38
CA ILE A 37 -1.78 -2.50 -18.08
C ILE A 37 -0.34 -2.32 -18.57
N ALA A 38 0.02 -1.13 -19.07
CA ALA A 38 1.36 -0.83 -19.52
C ALA A 38 2.37 -0.90 -18.35
N ASN A 39 2.02 -0.31 -17.20
CA ASN A 39 2.86 -0.32 -16.01
C ASN A 39 3.03 -1.74 -15.45
N ILE A 40 1.96 -2.54 -15.37
CA ILE A 40 2.05 -3.96 -14.99
C ILE A 40 3.02 -4.71 -15.91
N SER A 41 2.87 -4.53 -17.22
CA SER A 41 3.72 -5.22 -18.19
C SER A 41 5.19 -4.87 -18.01
N HIS A 42 5.50 -3.62 -17.67
CA HIS A 42 6.87 -3.17 -17.38
C HIS A 42 7.38 -3.77 -16.07
N GLU A 43 6.59 -3.69 -15.00
CA GLU A 43 6.96 -4.20 -13.66
C GLU A 43 7.10 -5.75 -13.63
N ILE A 44 6.43 -6.48 -14.50
CA ILE A 44 6.62 -7.94 -14.71
C ILE A 44 7.89 -8.21 -15.51
N ARG A 45 8.15 -7.45 -16.58
CA ARG A 45 9.26 -7.72 -17.51
C ARG A 45 10.62 -7.60 -16.85
N THR A 46 10.81 -6.61 -15.98
CA THR A 46 12.08 -6.34 -15.32
C THR A 46 12.57 -7.51 -14.47
N PRO A 47 11.82 -8.01 -13.46
CA PRO A 47 12.23 -9.17 -12.68
C PRO A 47 12.30 -10.46 -13.52
N LEU A 48 11.40 -10.64 -14.49
CA LEU A 48 11.42 -11.81 -15.38
C LEU A 48 12.70 -11.88 -16.19
N ASN A 49 13.13 -10.76 -16.80
CA ASN A 49 14.39 -10.71 -17.56
C ASN A 49 15.61 -10.99 -16.67
N ALA A 50 15.60 -10.51 -15.42
CA ALA A 50 16.66 -10.83 -14.46
C ALA A 50 16.68 -12.33 -14.13
N ILE A 51 15.52 -12.95 -13.87
CA ILE A 51 15.42 -14.40 -13.61
C ILE A 51 15.97 -15.19 -14.80
N VAL A 52 15.52 -14.89 -16.03
CA VAL A 52 15.95 -15.58 -17.25
C VAL A 52 17.46 -15.41 -17.46
N GLY A 53 17.95 -14.16 -17.48
CA GLY A 53 19.36 -13.88 -17.77
C GLY A 53 20.32 -14.51 -16.75
N PHE A 54 20.03 -14.40 -15.45
CA PHE A 54 20.88 -15.03 -14.45
C PHE A 54 20.74 -16.56 -14.41
N SER A 55 19.59 -17.12 -14.79
CA SER A 55 19.43 -18.58 -14.96
C SER A 55 20.28 -19.14 -16.08
N GLU A 56 20.43 -18.40 -17.20
CA GLU A 56 21.33 -18.78 -18.29
C GLU A 56 22.80 -18.77 -17.83
N LEU A 57 23.20 -17.70 -17.10
CA LEU A 57 24.56 -17.57 -16.59
C LEU A 57 24.95 -18.67 -15.60
N ILE A 58 24.04 -19.11 -14.72
CA ILE A 58 24.32 -20.22 -13.77
C ILE A 58 24.70 -21.52 -14.49
N SER A 59 24.20 -21.72 -15.70
CA SER A 59 24.48 -22.92 -16.49
C SER A 59 25.86 -22.92 -17.13
N ASP A 60 26.58 -21.79 -17.11
CA ASP A 60 27.94 -21.70 -17.64
C ASP A 60 28.94 -22.32 -16.64
N GLU A 61 29.75 -23.28 -17.15
CA GLU A 61 30.76 -23.96 -16.35
C GLU A 61 31.95 -23.05 -15.97
N SER A 62 32.16 -21.95 -16.69
CA SER A 62 33.23 -21.00 -16.40
C SER A 62 32.97 -20.13 -15.17
N ILE A 63 31.72 -20.07 -14.70
CA ILE A 63 31.29 -19.24 -13.55
C ILE A 63 31.68 -19.94 -12.24
N SER A 64 32.32 -19.19 -11.35
CA SER A 64 32.72 -19.69 -10.03
C SER A 64 31.54 -20.04 -9.12
N ALA A 65 31.74 -20.94 -8.15
CA ALA A 65 30.70 -21.30 -7.17
C ALA A 65 30.21 -20.10 -6.34
N GLY A 66 31.06 -19.09 -6.11
CA GLY A 66 30.69 -17.85 -5.42
C GLY A 66 29.72 -17.02 -6.23
N GLU A 67 30.03 -16.79 -7.50
CA GLU A 67 29.16 -16.05 -8.44
C GLU A 67 27.83 -16.77 -8.66
N LYS A 68 27.85 -18.11 -8.78
CA LYS A 68 26.61 -18.90 -8.88
C LYS A 68 25.69 -18.69 -7.67
N LYS A 69 26.24 -18.59 -6.48
CA LYS A 69 25.46 -18.30 -5.25
C LYS A 69 24.86 -16.90 -5.28
N GLU A 70 25.59 -15.92 -5.80
CA GLU A 70 25.09 -14.55 -5.97
C GLU A 70 23.97 -14.50 -6.99
N PHE A 71 24.14 -15.12 -8.17
CA PHE A 71 23.10 -15.20 -9.20
C PHE A 71 21.85 -15.90 -8.71
N PHE A 72 22.00 -16.98 -7.93
CA PHE A 72 20.87 -17.66 -7.30
C PHE A 72 20.11 -16.74 -6.33
N SER A 73 20.81 -15.93 -5.56
CA SER A 73 20.19 -14.91 -4.69
C SER A 73 19.40 -13.88 -5.50
N ILE A 74 19.95 -13.41 -6.63
CA ILE A 74 19.27 -12.46 -7.52
C ILE A 74 18.01 -13.07 -8.12
N ILE A 75 18.07 -14.33 -8.58
CA ILE A 75 16.91 -15.05 -9.11
C ILE A 75 15.81 -15.18 -8.04
N ASN A 76 16.16 -15.60 -6.84
CA ASN A 76 15.20 -15.75 -5.75
C ASN A 76 14.54 -14.41 -5.41
N ASN A 77 15.33 -13.35 -5.25
CA ASN A 77 14.81 -12.02 -4.92
C ASN A 77 13.83 -11.52 -6.01
N ASN A 78 14.17 -11.69 -7.29
CA ASN A 78 13.29 -11.29 -8.39
C ASN A 78 12.03 -12.18 -8.49
N SER A 79 12.14 -13.47 -8.14
CA SER A 79 10.98 -14.37 -8.06
C SER A 79 10.00 -13.94 -6.97
N TYR A 80 10.50 -13.56 -5.78
CA TYR A 80 9.67 -13.01 -4.71
C TYR A 80 9.02 -11.68 -5.10
N LEU A 81 9.75 -10.79 -5.77
CA LEU A 81 9.20 -9.52 -6.27
C LEU A 81 8.05 -9.77 -7.24
N LEU A 82 8.21 -10.73 -8.17
CA LEU A 82 7.18 -11.07 -9.14
C LEU A 82 5.95 -11.69 -8.47
N LEU A 83 6.13 -12.58 -7.51
CA LEU A 83 5.02 -13.16 -6.74
C LEU A 83 4.25 -12.09 -5.96
N ASN A 84 4.94 -11.16 -5.32
CA ASN A 84 4.30 -10.06 -4.61
C ASN A 84 3.50 -9.17 -5.58
N LEU A 85 4.05 -8.83 -6.74
CA LEU A 85 3.35 -8.06 -7.77
C LEU A 85 2.07 -8.76 -8.22
N ILE A 86 2.13 -10.07 -8.48
CA ILE A 86 0.95 -10.85 -8.87
C ILE A 86 -0.11 -10.82 -7.78
N ASN A 87 0.28 -11.01 -6.52
CA ASN A 87 -0.65 -10.96 -5.38
C ASN A 87 -1.27 -9.56 -5.23
N ASP A 88 -0.48 -8.49 -5.36
CA ASP A 88 -0.96 -7.11 -5.33
C ASP A 88 -2.00 -6.85 -6.42
N ILE A 89 -1.77 -7.32 -7.65
CA ILE A 89 -2.71 -7.20 -8.78
C ILE A 89 -4.00 -7.97 -8.51
N LEU A 90 -3.91 -9.19 -7.99
CA LEU A 90 -5.08 -10.00 -7.64
C LEU A 90 -5.89 -9.36 -6.51
N ASP A 91 -5.23 -8.85 -5.48
CA ASP A 91 -5.90 -8.16 -4.38
C ASP A 91 -6.59 -6.88 -4.88
N LEU A 92 -5.91 -6.08 -5.70
CA LEU A 92 -6.50 -4.88 -6.30
C LEU A 92 -7.71 -5.23 -7.17
N SER A 93 -7.61 -6.26 -8.01
CA SER A 93 -8.72 -6.73 -8.85
C SER A 93 -9.94 -7.17 -8.03
N ARG A 94 -9.71 -7.87 -6.90
CA ARG A 94 -10.77 -8.30 -5.98
C ARG A 94 -11.41 -7.12 -5.25
N LEU A 95 -10.61 -6.14 -4.84
CA LEU A 95 -11.08 -4.90 -4.22
C LEU A 95 -11.96 -4.09 -5.18
N GLU A 96 -11.49 -3.85 -6.42
CA GLU A 96 -12.23 -3.08 -7.43
C GLU A 96 -13.55 -3.73 -7.86
N SER A 97 -13.55 -5.06 -7.97
CA SER A 97 -14.77 -5.80 -8.34
C SER A 97 -15.76 -5.97 -7.17
N GLY A 98 -15.42 -5.50 -5.97
CA GLY A 98 -16.23 -5.73 -4.76
C GLY A 98 -16.28 -7.19 -4.31
N ASN A 99 -15.44 -8.06 -4.89
CA ASN A 99 -15.40 -9.49 -4.61
C ASN A 99 -14.49 -9.86 -3.43
N MET A 100 -13.76 -8.87 -2.86
CA MET A 100 -12.99 -9.11 -1.67
C MET A 100 -13.91 -9.19 -0.46
N LYS A 101 -13.94 -10.34 0.18
CA LYS A 101 -14.70 -10.54 1.43
C LYS A 101 -13.85 -10.06 2.60
N PHE A 102 -14.45 -9.25 3.45
CA PHE A 102 -13.90 -8.85 4.74
C PHE A 102 -14.59 -9.63 5.85
N ILE A 103 -13.82 -10.26 6.72
CA ILE A 103 -14.32 -11.01 7.87
C ILE A 103 -14.07 -10.17 9.11
N ILE A 104 -15.11 -9.42 9.52
CA ILE A 104 -15.00 -8.54 10.69
C ILE A 104 -15.26 -9.36 11.95
N GLU A 105 -14.26 -9.39 12.83
CA GLU A 105 -14.29 -10.08 14.11
C GLU A 105 -13.62 -9.29 15.21
N LYS A 106 -13.94 -9.59 16.46
CA LYS A 106 -13.25 -8.99 17.61
C LYS A 106 -11.81 -9.48 17.64
N THR A 107 -10.88 -8.59 17.40
CA THR A 107 -9.46 -8.88 17.18
C THR A 107 -8.60 -8.08 18.16
N SER A 108 -7.56 -8.70 18.71
CA SER A 108 -6.52 -8.02 19.47
C SER A 108 -5.64 -7.21 18.51
N LEU A 109 -5.71 -5.88 18.62
CA LEU A 109 -4.85 -4.97 17.84
C LEU A 109 -3.37 -5.18 18.20
N SER A 110 -3.10 -5.45 19.48
CA SER A 110 -1.75 -5.74 19.97
C SER A 110 -1.13 -6.94 19.27
N ASP A 111 -1.91 -8.00 19.06
CA ASP A 111 -1.42 -9.21 18.37
C ASP A 111 -1.23 -8.96 16.88
N CYS A 112 -2.13 -8.20 16.23
CA CYS A 112 -1.93 -7.77 14.85
C CYS A 112 -0.62 -7.00 14.66
N CYS A 113 -0.34 -6.05 15.56
CA CYS A 113 0.89 -5.26 15.54
C CYS A 113 2.13 -6.12 15.77
N ARG A 114 2.12 -7.01 16.78
CA ARG A 114 3.23 -7.91 17.08
C ARG A 114 3.53 -8.86 15.90
N ASN A 115 2.51 -9.44 15.29
CA ASN A 115 2.65 -10.32 14.14
C ASN A 115 3.21 -9.57 12.92
N ALA A 116 2.76 -8.33 12.69
CA ALA A 116 3.29 -7.50 11.61
C ALA A 116 4.77 -7.17 11.82
N LEU A 117 5.17 -6.80 13.04
CA LEU A 117 6.57 -6.54 13.40
C LEU A 117 7.45 -7.78 13.20
N ALA A 118 7.03 -8.93 13.72
CA ALA A 118 7.75 -10.20 13.56
C ALA A 118 7.96 -10.58 12.10
N SER A 119 6.98 -10.25 11.24
CA SER A 119 7.06 -10.53 9.79
C SER A 119 8.11 -9.70 9.06
N VAL A 120 8.53 -8.55 9.61
CA VAL A 120 9.50 -7.64 8.96
C VAL A 120 10.85 -7.57 9.66
N GLU A 121 10.99 -8.14 10.86
CA GLU A 121 12.20 -8.07 11.69
C GLU A 121 13.47 -8.46 10.91
N HIS A 122 13.38 -9.52 10.11
CA HIS A 122 14.50 -9.99 9.27
C HIS A 122 14.90 -9.05 8.13
N ARG A 123 14.10 -8.02 7.85
CA ARG A 123 14.32 -7.01 6.79
C ARG A 123 14.96 -5.72 7.32
N VAL A 124 15.01 -5.58 8.63
CA VAL A 124 15.57 -4.40 9.28
C VAL A 124 17.08 -4.38 9.08
N PHE A 125 17.63 -3.23 8.65
CA PHE A 125 19.06 -3.09 8.48
C PHE A 125 19.80 -3.21 9.82
N PRO A 126 21.01 -3.80 9.83
CA PRO A 126 21.84 -3.87 11.05
C PRO A 126 22.05 -2.45 11.63
N GLY A 127 21.71 -2.30 12.91
CA GLY A 127 21.83 -1.01 13.63
C GLY A 127 20.56 -0.16 13.63
N VAL A 128 19.53 -0.46 12.84
CA VAL A 128 18.22 0.18 12.94
C VAL A 128 17.44 -0.45 14.10
N GLN A 129 16.85 0.39 14.95
CA GLN A 129 16.00 -0.07 16.05
C GLN A 129 14.56 -0.23 15.58
N LEU A 130 13.98 -1.41 15.80
CA LEU A 130 12.55 -1.67 15.57
C LEU A 130 11.85 -1.66 16.92
N THR A 131 10.96 -0.70 17.14
CA THR A 131 10.31 -0.46 18.42
C THR A 131 8.79 -0.55 18.32
N TYR A 132 8.15 -0.91 19.44
CA TYR A 132 6.70 -1.01 19.57
C TYR A 132 6.22 -0.30 20.84
N THR A 133 5.34 0.69 20.69
CA THR A 133 4.85 1.52 21.78
C THR A 133 3.32 1.60 21.78
N PRO A 134 2.62 0.59 22.33
CA PRO A 134 1.17 0.63 22.51
C PRO A 134 0.79 1.54 23.67
N SER A 135 -0.36 2.25 23.60
CA SER A 135 -0.91 3.01 24.74
C SER A 135 -1.65 2.12 25.71
N GLU A 136 -2.30 1.08 25.23
CA GLU A 136 -3.06 0.09 26.00
C GLU A 136 -2.79 -1.31 25.44
N ASP A 137 -2.61 -2.30 26.32
CA ASP A 137 -2.34 -3.68 25.90
C ASP A 137 -2.98 -4.66 26.92
N PRO A 138 -3.94 -5.52 26.52
CA PRO A 138 -4.46 -5.68 25.16
C PRO A 138 -5.56 -4.66 24.78
N LEU A 139 -5.57 -4.20 23.53
CA LEU A 139 -6.66 -3.43 22.94
C LEU A 139 -7.38 -4.27 21.87
N HIS A 140 -8.70 -4.35 21.93
CA HIS A 140 -9.51 -5.08 20.97
C HIS A 140 -10.30 -4.13 20.07
N ILE A 141 -10.42 -4.47 18.79
CA ILE A 141 -11.19 -3.74 17.78
C ILE A 141 -11.99 -4.71 16.92
N GLN A 142 -13.05 -4.22 16.27
CA GLN A 142 -13.78 -4.98 15.26
C GLN A 142 -13.12 -4.79 13.90
N THR A 143 -12.41 -5.79 13.39
CA THR A 143 -11.64 -5.68 12.15
C THR A 143 -11.44 -7.03 11.49
N ASP A 144 -10.99 -7.00 10.23
CA ASP A 144 -10.39 -8.15 9.58
C ASP A 144 -8.89 -8.20 9.91
N SER A 145 -8.51 -9.16 10.75
CA SER A 145 -7.14 -9.28 11.26
C SER A 145 -6.11 -9.49 10.14
N ILE A 146 -6.45 -10.26 9.11
CA ILE A 146 -5.55 -10.57 7.99
C ILE A 146 -5.32 -9.30 7.16
N ARG A 147 -6.38 -8.55 6.87
CA ARG A 147 -6.30 -7.33 6.06
C ARG A 147 -5.61 -6.19 6.80
N LEU A 148 -5.89 -6.05 8.09
CA LEU A 148 -5.18 -5.08 8.93
C LEU A 148 -3.68 -5.42 9.02
N GLN A 149 -3.32 -6.68 9.25
CA GLN A 149 -1.92 -7.10 9.24
C GLN A 149 -1.25 -6.86 7.88
N GLN A 150 -1.92 -7.15 6.77
CA GLN A 150 -1.43 -6.86 5.41
C GLN A 150 -1.07 -5.38 5.25
N LEU A 151 -1.96 -4.47 5.69
CA LEU A 151 -1.71 -3.03 5.68
C LEU A 151 -0.48 -2.66 6.53
N LEU A 152 -0.41 -3.16 7.76
CA LEU A 152 0.70 -2.86 8.67
C LEU A 152 2.04 -3.38 8.14
N ILE A 153 2.07 -4.62 7.61
CA ILE A 153 3.27 -5.22 6.99
C ILE A 153 3.73 -4.39 5.80
N ASN A 154 2.81 -3.88 4.98
CA ASN A 154 3.17 -3.01 3.87
C ASN A 154 3.84 -1.70 4.33
N LEU A 155 3.27 -1.02 5.33
CA LEU A 155 3.86 0.20 5.88
C LEU A 155 5.22 -0.07 6.53
N LEU A 156 5.34 -1.13 7.33
CA LEU A 156 6.59 -1.52 7.98
C LEU A 156 7.65 -1.95 6.97
N THR A 157 7.29 -2.67 5.90
CA THR A 157 8.21 -3.04 4.82
C THR A 157 8.76 -1.80 4.12
N ASN A 158 7.90 -0.78 3.89
CA ASN A 158 8.37 0.50 3.35
C ASN A 158 9.31 1.20 4.32
N ALA A 159 9.00 1.25 5.61
CA ALA A 159 9.90 1.81 6.62
C ALA A 159 11.26 1.09 6.65
N CYS A 160 11.28 -0.26 6.65
CA CYS A 160 12.52 -1.04 6.60
C CYS A 160 13.34 -0.76 5.34
N LYS A 161 12.68 -0.59 4.19
CA LYS A 161 13.34 -0.33 2.92
C LYS A 161 14.06 1.02 2.88
N PHE A 162 13.44 2.05 3.46
CA PHE A 162 13.92 3.43 3.35
C PHE A 162 14.70 3.92 4.57
N THR A 163 14.79 3.12 5.64
CA THR A 163 15.57 3.44 6.85
C THR A 163 16.81 2.56 6.89
N LYS A 164 17.98 3.17 6.68
CA LYS A 164 19.29 2.50 6.75
C LYS A 164 19.94 2.62 8.11
N GLU A 165 19.62 3.69 8.84
CA GLU A 165 20.12 4.02 10.18
C GLU A 165 19.01 4.70 10.98
N GLY A 166 19.03 4.56 12.31
CA GLY A 166 18.05 5.19 13.21
C GLY A 166 17.00 4.21 13.69
N GLU A 167 15.70 4.56 13.59
CA GLU A 167 14.62 3.78 14.18
C GLU A 167 13.37 3.67 13.30
N ILE A 168 12.63 2.59 13.53
CA ILE A 168 11.29 2.37 13.01
C ILE A 168 10.41 2.08 14.22
N ASN A 169 9.34 2.86 14.37
CA ASN A 169 8.40 2.70 15.47
C ASN A 169 7.00 2.39 14.97
N LEU A 170 6.39 1.33 15.52
CA LEU A 170 4.96 1.07 15.40
C LEU A 170 4.31 1.41 16.73
N SER A 171 3.32 2.27 16.72
CA SER A 171 2.57 2.65 17.92
C SER A 171 1.08 2.70 17.62
N TYR A 172 0.26 2.63 18.67
CA TYR A 172 -1.14 3.00 18.58
C TYR A 172 -1.62 3.65 19.86
N GLN A 173 -2.66 4.45 19.71
CA GLN A 173 -3.37 5.10 20.83
C GLN A 173 -4.83 5.29 20.47
N ILE A 174 -5.69 5.30 21.48
CA ILE A 174 -7.07 5.71 21.31
C ILE A 174 -7.09 7.22 21.09
N ASP A 175 -7.78 7.68 20.05
CA ASP A 175 -7.88 9.10 19.74
C ASP A 175 -8.76 9.83 20.77
N GLU A 176 -8.62 11.14 20.87
CA GLU A 176 -9.34 11.97 21.87
C GLU A 176 -10.87 11.87 21.74
N ASP A 177 -11.37 11.63 20.52
CA ASP A 177 -12.79 11.43 20.25
C ASP A 177 -13.32 10.08 20.78
N LYS A 178 -12.44 9.16 21.18
CA LYS A 178 -12.75 7.78 21.63
C LYS A 178 -13.60 6.98 20.64
N GLN A 179 -13.60 7.37 19.38
CA GLN A 179 -14.29 6.68 18.29
C GLN A 179 -13.31 6.05 17.30
N HIS A 180 -12.03 6.41 17.43
CA HIS A 180 -10.97 5.88 16.59
C HIS A 180 -9.77 5.43 17.41
N VAL A 181 -9.07 4.43 16.91
CA VAL A 181 -7.71 4.14 17.30
C VAL A 181 -6.78 4.64 16.20
N ARG A 182 -5.78 5.38 16.60
CA ARG A 182 -4.72 5.91 15.74
C ARG A 182 -3.54 4.95 15.79
N ILE A 183 -3.27 4.27 14.68
CA ILE A 183 -2.10 3.42 14.53
C ILE A 183 -1.08 4.22 13.72
N THR A 184 0.16 4.27 14.19
CA THR A 184 1.21 5.10 13.59
C THR A 184 2.44 4.26 13.29
N VAL A 185 2.91 4.32 12.06
CA VAL A 185 4.22 3.80 11.64
C VAL A 185 5.11 4.99 11.37
N THR A 186 6.17 5.13 12.14
CA THR A 186 7.15 6.23 12.02
C THR A 186 8.51 5.65 11.71
N ASP A 187 9.21 6.23 10.77
CA ASP A 187 10.60 5.90 10.45
C ASP A 187 11.48 7.16 10.43
N THR A 188 12.77 6.98 10.59
CA THR A 188 13.78 8.04 10.48
C THR A 188 14.56 7.95 9.17
N GLY A 189 13.95 7.43 8.12
CA GLY A 189 14.55 7.23 6.82
C GLY A 189 14.68 8.51 6.00
N CYS A 190 14.81 8.37 4.68
CA CYS A 190 15.00 9.51 3.77
C CYS A 190 13.77 10.43 3.66
N GLY A 191 12.60 10.03 4.20
CA GLY A 191 11.36 10.78 4.10
C GLY A 191 10.75 10.77 2.69
N ILE A 192 9.73 11.62 2.51
CA ILE A 192 8.98 11.73 1.25
C ILE A 192 9.01 13.17 0.77
N PRO A 193 9.55 13.46 -0.43
CA PRO A 193 9.58 14.80 -1.01
C PRO A 193 8.18 15.42 -1.10
N GLU A 194 8.08 16.73 -0.90
CA GLU A 194 6.78 17.43 -0.80
C GLU A 194 5.92 17.30 -2.07
N ASP A 195 6.56 17.29 -3.24
CA ASP A 195 5.90 17.10 -4.54
C ASP A 195 5.30 15.69 -4.69
N LYS A 196 5.87 14.69 -4.03
CA LYS A 196 5.42 13.30 -4.05
C LYS A 196 4.36 12.99 -2.98
N GLN A 197 4.28 13.76 -1.88
CA GLN A 197 3.38 13.46 -0.75
C GLN A 197 1.90 13.34 -1.13
N LYS A 198 1.46 14.02 -2.19
CA LYS A 198 0.07 13.99 -2.66
C LYS A 198 -0.27 12.76 -3.50
N VAL A 199 0.75 12.19 -4.15
CA VAL A 199 0.56 11.12 -5.15
C VAL A 199 1.02 9.74 -4.67
N ILE A 200 1.64 9.63 -3.47
CA ILE A 200 2.16 8.35 -2.97
C ILE A 200 1.11 7.26 -2.77
N PHE A 201 -0.17 7.62 -2.69
CA PHE A 201 -1.29 6.68 -2.63
C PHE A 201 -1.86 6.34 -4.01
N GLU A 202 -1.39 7.01 -5.07
CA GLU A 202 -1.76 6.65 -6.43
C GLU A 202 -1.05 5.36 -6.86
N ARG A 203 -1.66 4.64 -7.80
CA ARG A 203 -1.17 3.34 -8.24
C ARG A 203 0.11 3.50 -9.07
N PHE A 204 1.10 2.65 -8.81
CA PHE A 204 2.43 2.63 -9.46
C PHE A 204 3.29 3.87 -9.19
N GLU A 205 2.84 4.78 -8.31
CA GLU A 205 3.69 5.88 -7.91
C GLU A 205 4.82 5.39 -6.99
N LYS A 206 6.02 5.87 -7.29
CA LYS A 206 7.23 5.59 -6.53
C LYS A 206 7.93 6.91 -6.21
N VAL A 207 8.46 7.04 -5.01
CA VAL A 207 9.29 8.19 -4.62
C VAL A 207 10.59 8.19 -5.41
N ASP A 208 11.18 7.00 -5.58
CA ASP A 208 12.38 6.74 -6.37
C ASP A 208 12.04 5.64 -7.40
N GLU A 209 12.23 5.95 -8.68
CA GLU A 209 11.98 5.03 -9.80
C GLU A 209 12.87 3.77 -9.75
N TYR A 210 14.05 3.89 -9.17
CA TYR A 210 15.01 2.78 -9.02
C TYR A 210 14.74 1.95 -7.75
N ALA A 211 13.88 2.43 -6.85
CA ALA A 211 13.58 1.70 -5.64
C ALA A 211 12.72 0.46 -5.95
N GLN A 212 13.17 -0.70 -5.47
CA GLN A 212 12.43 -1.96 -5.61
C GLN A 212 11.02 -1.84 -5.00
N GLY A 213 10.02 -2.33 -5.71
CA GLY A 213 8.63 -2.37 -5.25
C GLY A 213 7.64 -2.10 -6.37
N THR A 214 6.41 -2.51 -6.17
CA THR A 214 5.34 -2.50 -7.19
C THR A 214 4.67 -1.14 -7.36
N GLY A 215 4.80 -0.23 -6.37
CA GLY A 215 4.02 1.02 -6.33
C GLY A 215 2.52 0.80 -6.07
N LEU A 216 2.10 -0.43 -5.72
CA LEU A 216 0.71 -0.76 -5.43
C LEU A 216 0.40 -0.83 -3.93
N GLY A 217 1.40 -1.05 -3.09
CA GLY A 217 1.20 -1.32 -1.68
C GLY A 217 0.43 -0.24 -0.94
N LEU A 218 0.78 1.04 -1.09
CA LEU A 218 0.09 2.14 -0.41
C LEU A 218 -1.35 2.32 -0.91
N SER A 219 -1.60 2.18 -2.21
CA SER A 219 -2.96 2.25 -2.76
C SER A 219 -3.84 1.08 -2.30
N ILE A 220 -3.29 -0.12 -2.18
CA ILE A 220 -3.97 -1.28 -1.59
C ILE A 220 -4.24 -1.03 -0.11
N SER A 221 -3.27 -0.52 0.65
CA SER A 221 -3.44 -0.19 2.07
C SER A 221 -4.54 0.83 2.29
N GLN A 222 -4.61 1.87 1.46
CA GLN A 222 -5.68 2.86 1.49
C GLN A 222 -7.04 2.21 1.25
N THR A 223 -7.16 1.39 0.20
CA THR A 223 -8.41 0.71 -0.11
C THR A 223 -8.84 -0.25 1.01
N ILE A 224 -7.91 -0.99 1.61
CA ILE A 224 -8.20 -1.87 2.74
C ILE A 224 -8.77 -1.08 3.91
N ILE A 225 -8.11 -0.02 4.34
CA ILE A 225 -8.57 0.72 5.53
C ILE A 225 -9.89 1.47 5.28
N GLU A 226 -10.13 1.95 4.06
CA GLU A 226 -11.42 2.53 3.67
C GLU A 226 -12.56 1.51 3.77
N HIS A 227 -12.34 0.26 3.36
CA HIS A 227 -13.31 -0.82 3.54
C HIS A 227 -13.53 -1.22 5.00
N LEU A 228 -12.54 -1.03 5.85
CA LEU A 228 -12.65 -1.21 7.30
C LEU A 228 -13.26 0.02 8.00
N GLY A 229 -13.70 1.03 7.24
CA GLY A 229 -14.33 2.24 7.76
C GLY A 229 -13.37 3.29 8.31
N GLY A 230 -12.09 3.13 8.07
CA GLY A 230 -11.02 4.02 8.53
C GLY A 230 -10.40 4.85 7.42
N SER A 231 -9.21 5.41 7.71
CA SER A 231 -8.42 6.18 6.74
C SER A 231 -6.93 6.05 7.00
N ILE A 232 -6.13 6.33 5.98
CA ILE A 232 -4.66 6.40 6.07
C ILE A 232 -4.18 7.73 5.51
N GLN A 233 -3.18 8.32 6.15
CA GLN A 233 -2.55 9.55 5.69
C GLN A 233 -1.07 9.60 6.06
N LEU A 234 -0.31 10.38 5.29
CA LEU A 234 1.05 10.78 5.64
C LEU A 234 0.97 12.02 6.53
N ASP A 235 1.79 12.09 7.57
CA ASP A 235 1.96 13.31 8.38
C ASP A 235 2.96 14.25 7.69
N PRO A 236 2.51 15.35 7.07
CA PRO A 236 3.38 16.26 6.36
C PRO A 236 4.25 17.12 7.29
N THR A 237 3.92 17.14 8.60
CA THR A 237 4.66 17.92 9.60
C THR A 237 5.88 17.19 10.12
N TYR A 238 5.94 15.87 10.00
CA TYR A 238 7.09 15.08 10.40
C TYR A 238 8.20 15.17 9.35
N LYS A 239 9.37 15.69 9.74
CA LYS A 239 10.47 16.01 8.82
C LYS A 239 11.74 15.14 9.02
N HIS A 240 11.69 14.19 9.95
CA HIS A 240 12.84 13.33 10.27
C HIS A 240 12.81 11.96 9.58
N GLY A 241 11.94 11.79 8.58
CA GLY A 241 11.66 10.55 7.89
C GLY A 241 10.23 10.55 7.35
N ALA A 242 9.54 9.41 7.40
CA ALA A 242 8.12 9.34 7.10
C ALA A 242 7.31 8.90 8.34
N ARG A 243 6.08 9.43 8.44
CA ARG A 243 5.11 9.03 9.45
C ARG A 243 3.76 8.80 8.79
N PHE A 244 3.34 7.54 8.77
CA PHE A 244 2.01 7.15 8.31
C PHE A 244 1.07 7.01 9.50
N ILE A 245 -0.11 7.61 9.39
CA ILE A 245 -1.17 7.58 10.40
C ILE A 245 -2.35 6.83 9.81
N VAL A 246 -2.76 5.75 10.46
CA VAL A 246 -3.95 4.96 10.13
C VAL A 246 -4.98 5.21 11.23
N LEU A 247 -6.14 5.71 10.86
CA LEU A 247 -7.30 5.85 11.75
C LEU A 247 -8.23 4.66 11.50
N HIS A 248 -8.51 3.88 12.54
CA HIS A 248 -9.41 2.74 12.49
C HIS A 248 -10.59 2.98 13.43
N PRO A 249 -11.84 2.67 13.06
CA PRO A 249 -12.97 2.78 13.97
C PRO A 249 -12.75 1.99 15.27
N TYR A 250 -13.12 2.60 16.39
CA TYR A 250 -13.00 2.03 17.71
C TYR A 250 -14.32 2.14 18.47
N ASN A 251 -14.70 1.05 19.14
CA ASN A 251 -15.84 1.03 20.02
C ASN A 251 -15.38 0.67 21.44
N PRO A 252 -15.52 1.58 22.43
CA PRO A 252 -15.14 1.31 23.82
C PRO A 252 -15.82 0.07 24.43
N LEU A 253 -17.01 -0.31 23.95
CA LEU A 253 -17.72 -1.50 24.43
C LEU A 253 -17.01 -2.83 24.10
N ASP A 254 -16.08 -2.83 23.14
CA ASP A 254 -15.28 -4.00 22.83
C ASP A 254 -14.19 -4.29 23.87
N ASN A 255 -13.92 -3.32 24.77
CA ASN A 255 -12.90 -3.38 25.82
C ASN A 255 -13.53 -3.05 27.17
N PRO A 256 -14.36 -3.96 27.77
CA PRO A 256 -14.90 -3.72 29.11
C PRO A 256 -13.76 -3.66 30.13
N SER A 257 -13.79 -2.63 30.97
CA SER A 257 -12.86 -2.35 32.07
C SER A 257 -12.78 -3.50 33.06
#